data_1d2e01ba2b0fe21a00b02d3138e9721d
#
_entry.id   1d2e01ba2b0fe21a00b02d3138e9721d
#
_cell.length_a   1.000
_cell.length_b   1.000
_cell.length_c   1.000
_cell.angle_alpha   90.00
_cell.angle_beta   90.00
_cell.angle_gamma   90.00
#
_symmetry.space_group_name_H-M   'P 1'
#
loop_
_entity.id
_entity.type
_entity.pdbx_description
1 polymer ?
#
loop_
_entity_poly.entity_id
_entity_poly.type
_entity_poly.pdbx_seq_one_letter_code
_entity_poly.pdbx_strand_id
1 'polypeptide(L)'
;MKTIAQQFHVSISDTEPGLFKIALPGGGYVDIRKEDKNVSGMNWNKYRMTVTLIQYDKDMKVIKENKLSGGDNVYSSFYSSLEKIGDKIWFIYVEPASKNNIGNIMAVEVNPLTLEISQPKTLAASSSMELSLPLMNGMEFKKIIFKYSPDRKRVLLLVGAGKEQFYLSCLDEQLNVIWGKNETIAGITDKEILSEIIDNGGTIYVSYKNDEKGDAKEMANIMVFKQTGTPLHKTLRIPNARPAEVVLLSSQQGDSIHIAGTYCDKTDNLAGVFKGTMATGNFKLTAVQKSPFPETFVEHLANDDWGNTKERKYGISPECSSQLVETGEGISMVTEFSKVDVTSSPSNKPFYISGDILNIYFDNKQTSFTRIPKYRVSTGSRMGASYYAFSAQGKTIIFYNDNEENLTRDITLKPLGSSVYKNVVLVAAVIEPDGTLKRQKVIDMKDEDFLALTEWMKVISPSVVKVPLQKVKFLGAPGNQSKMATITID
;
A
#
# COMPACT_ATOMS: atom_id res chain seq x y z
N MET A 1 11.60 -2.62 35.38
CA MET A 1 10.74 -1.54 34.87
C MET A 1 9.37 -2.12 34.57
N LYS A 2 8.27 -1.56 35.07
CA LYS A 2 6.93 -1.96 34.63
C LYS A 2 6.77 -1.47 33.20
N THR A 3 6.67 -2.38 32.24
CA THR A 3 6.35 -2.04 30.84
C THR A 3 4.97 -1.41 30.84
N ILE A 4 4.89 -0.11 30.59
CA ILE A 4 3.60 0.58 30.41
C ILE A 4 2.98 -0.03 29.16
N ALA A 5 1.79 -0.61 29.30
CA ALA A 5 1.06 -1.14 28.16
C ALA A 5 0.74 0.02 27.21
N GLN A 6 0.99 -0.15 25.91
CA GLN A 6 0.60 0.83 24.89
C GLN A 6 -0.89 1.12 25.02
N GLN A 7 -1.27 2.39 25.15
CA GLN A 7 -2.67 2.79 25.24
C GLN A 7 -3.11 3.41 23.89
N PHE A 8 -4.35 3.13 23.51
CA PHE A 8 -4.96 3.68 22.30
C PHE A 8 -6.24 4.44 22.69
N HIS A 9 -6.26 5.73 22.43
CA HIS A 9 -7.42 6.57 22.60
C HIS A 9 -8.10 6.80 21.26
N VAL A 10 -9.40 6.56 21.18
CA VAL A 10 -10.16 6.61 19.93
C VAL A 10 -11.23 7.67 20.00
N SER A 11 -11.28 8.55 19.00
CA SER A 11 -12.43 9.41 18.72
C SER A 11 -12.98 9.09 17.34
N ILE A 12 -14.30 8.99 17.21
CA ILE A 12 -14.97 8.68 15.96
C ILE A 12 -15.91 9.82 15.60
N SER A 13 -15.84 10.28 14.35
CA SER A 13 -16.70 11.32 13.80
C SER A 13 -17.43 10.82 12.57
N ASP A 14 -18.70 11.16 12.41
CA ASP A 14 -19.42 10.94 11.16
C ASP A 14 -18.77 11.75 10.04
N THR A 15 -18.75 11.18 8.86
CA THR A 15 -18.17 11.86 7.69
C THR A 15 -18.91 11.45 6.43
N GLU A 16 -18.85 12.32 5.42
CA GLU A 16 -19.23 11.90 4.08
C GLU A 16 -18.28 10.82 3.54
N PRO A 17 -18.77 9.95 2.65
CA PRO A 17 -17.92 8.99 1.95
C PRO A 17 -16.79 9.71 1.22
N GLY A 18 -15.55 9.50 1.66
CA GLY A 18 -14.37 10.11 1.07
C GLY A 18 -13.12 9.54 1.74
N LEU A 19 -12.09 9.24 0.94
CA LEU A 19 -10.95 8.44 1.40
C LEU A 19 -9.66 9.23 1.57
N PHE A 20 -9.65 10.52 1.17
CA PHE A 20 -8.41 11.28 0.99
C PHE A 20 -8.31 12.53 1.87
N LYS A 21 -8.78 12.46 3.11
CA LYS A 21 -8.77 13.59 4.02
C LYS A 21 -7.37 13.97 4.47
N ILE A 22 -7.02 15.23 4.25
CA ILE A 22 -5.75 15.80 4.71
C ILE A 22 -6.00 16.62 5.97
N ALA A 23 -5.30 16.28 7.05
CA ALA A 23 -5.37 17.05 8.30
C ALA A 23 -4.69 18.41 8.16
N LEU A 24 -5.33 19.44 8.72
CA LEU A 24 -4.84 20.82 8.76
C LEU A 24 -4.12 21.14 10.07
N PRO A 25 -3.10 22.00 10.04
CA PRO A 25 -2.33 22.34 11.26
C PRO A 25 -3.17 22.94 12.40
N GLY A 26 -4.25 23.66 12.09
CA GLY A 26 -5.17 24.27 13.07
C GLY A 26 -6.31 23.36 13.51
N GLY A 27 -6.28 22.08 13.16
CA GLY A 27 -7.38 21.14 13.28
C GLY A 27 -8.32 21.21 12.07
N GLY A 28 -9.15 20.18 11.89
CA GLY A 28 -9.99 20.04 10.72
C GLY A 28 -9.26 19.37 9.54
N TYR A 29 -9.95 19.33 8.39
CA TYR A 29 -9.50 18.50 7.26
C TYR A 29 -9.90 19.13 5.92
N VAL A 30 -9.15 18.80 4.88
CA VAL A 30 -9.55 19.01 3.49
C VAL A 30 -9.69 17.67 2.79
N ASP A 31 -10.73 17.53 1.99
CA ASP A 31 -11.02 16.32 1.21
C ASP A 31 -11.55 16.68 -0.18
N ILE A 32 -11.66 15.65 -1.03
CA ILE A 32 -12.30 15.74 -2.34
C ILE A 32 -13.49 14.80 -2.43
N ARG A 33 -14.62 15.31 -2.91
CA ARG A 33 -15.76 14.52 -3.36
C ARG A 33 -15.71 14.42 -4.88
N LYS A 34 -15.82 13.21 -5.38
CA LYS A 34 -15.79 12.89 -6.80
C LYS A 34 -17.20 12.45 -7.22
N GLU A 35 -17.73 13.07 -8.25
CA GLU A 35 -19.01 12.68 -8.82
C GLU A 35 -18.80 12.32 -10.29
N ASP A 36 -19.06 11.05 -10.64
CA ASP A 36 -19.01 10.59 -12.02
C ASP A 36 -20.19 11.20 -12.79
N LYS A 37 -19.92 11.90 -13.86
CA LYS A 37 -20.95 12.24 -14.82
C LYS A 37 -21.25 11.03 -15.67
N ASN A 38 -22.31 10.30 -15.35
CA ASN A 38 -22.87 9.26 -16.19
C ASN A 38 -23.19 9.82 -17.57
N VAL A 39 -22.39 9.49 -18.55
CA VAL A 39 -22.68 9.76 -19.95
C VAL A 39 -23.03 8.43 -20.61
N SER A 40 -24.32 8.25 -20.85
CA SER A 40 -24.85 7.08 -21.55
C SER A 40 -24.22 6.98 -22.96
N GLY A 41 -23.56 5.86 -23.24
CA GLY A 41 -23.01 5.52 -24.54
C GLY A 41 -21.55 5.05 -24.49
N MET A 42 -21.20 4.07 -25.31
CA MET A 42 -19.87 3.44 -25.40
C MET A 42 -18.75 4.36 -25.92
N ASN A 43 -18.70 5.58 -25.54
CA ASN A 43 -17.63 6.51 -25.94
C ASN A 43 -16.65 6.71 -24.79
N TRP A 44 -15.51 6.05 -24.84
CA TRP A 44 -14.41 6.06 -23.87
C TRP A 44 -13.84 7.46 -23.56
N ASN A 45 -14.14 8.48 -24.38
CA ASN A 45 -13.78 9.88 -24.16
C ASN A 45 -14.58 10.55 -23.03
N LYS A 46 -15.40 9.82 -22.29
CA LYS A 46 -16.45 10.40 -21.41
C LYS A 46 -16.33 10.03 -19.94
N TYR A 47 -15.21 9.45 -19.49
CA TYR A 47 -14.93 9.34 -18.04
C TYR A 47 -14.56 10.72 -17.48
N ARG A 48 -15.58 11.54 -17.36
CA ARG A 48 -15.51 12.90 -16.84
C ARG A 48 -16.08 12.88 -15.44
N MET A 49 -15.33 13.36 -14.47
CA MET A 49 -15.83 13.56 -13.12
C MET A 49 -15.83 15.02 -12.77
N THR A 50 -16.76 15.42 -11.93
CA THR A 50 -16.66 16.68 -11.20
C THR A 50 -15.99 16.44 -9.87
N VAL A 51 -15.21 17.42 -9.42
CA VAL A 51 -14.50 17.38 -8.16
C VAL A 51 -14.97 18.53 -7.30
N THR A 52 -15.33 18.23 -6.07
CA THR A 52 -15.65 19.26 -5.06
C THR A 52 -14.59 19.15 -3.95
N LEU A 53 -13.90 20.24 -3.67
CA LEU A 53 -13.06 20.39 -2.49
C LEU A 53 -13.95 20.67 -1.30
N ILE A 54 -13.71 20.01 -0.18
CA ILE A 54 -14.51 20.16 1.03
C ILE A 54 -13.57 20.40 2.21
N GLN A 55 -13.86 21.46 2.97
CA GLN A 55 -13.19 21.72 4.24
C GLN A 55 -14.11 21.31 5.40
N TYR A 56 -13.55 20.57 6.33
CA TYR A 56 -14.20 20.15 7.57
C TYR A 56 -13.53 20.78 8.78
N ASP A 57 -14.32 21.01 9.83
CA ASP A 57 -13.79 21.33 11.16
C ASP A 57 -13.17 20.10 11.83
N LYS A 58 -12.68 20.27 13.07
CA LYS A 58 -12.11 19.18 13.89
C LYS A 58 -13.13 18.08 14.19
N ASP A 59 -14.42 18.39 14.22
CA ASP A 59 -15.54 17.49 14.50
C ASP A 59 -16.17 16.91 13.22
N MET A 60 -15.48 17.06 12.08
CA MET A 60 -15.88 16.57 10.75
C MET A 60 -17.15 17.20 10.17
N LYS A 61 -17.57 18.38 10.66
CA LYS A 61 -18.65 19.15 10.04
C LYS A 61 -18.11 19.94 8.85
N VAL A 62 -18.87 19.97 7.77
CA VAL A 62 -18.53 20.76 6.58
C VAL A 62 -18.55 22.24 6.93
N ILE A 63 -17.41 22.92 6.72
CA ILE A 63 -17.27 24.37 6.89
C ILE A 63 -17.50 25.06 5.54
N LYS A 64 -16.91 24.48 4.48
CA LYS A 64 -16.88 25.10 3.16
C LYS A 64 -16.76 24.04 2.07
N GLU A 65 -17.38 24.34 0.93
CA GLU A 65 -17.23 23.55 -0.30
C GLU A 65 -16.84 24.48 -1.46
N ASN A 66 -15.98 23.96 -2.33
CA ASN A 66 -15.66 24.61 -3.60
C ASN A 66 -15.69 23.57 -4.73
N LYS A 67 -16.69 23.70 -5.61
CA LYS A 67 -16.82 22.85 -6.77
C LYS A 67 -15.83 23.29 -7.85
N LEU A 68 -14.87 22.43 -8.13
CA LEU A 68 -13.88 22.65 -9.19
C LEU A 68 -14.53 22.38 -10.56
N SER A 69 -15.57 23.14 -10.91
CA SER A 69 -16.24 23.03 -12.19
C SER A 69 -16.35 24.42 -12.81
N GLY A 70 -15.55 24.68 -13.80
CA GLY A 70 -15.63 25.86 -14.64
C GLY A 70 -15.27 25.50 -16.07
N GLY A 71 -16.21 25.57 -17.00
CA GLY A 71 -15.96 25.37 -18.42
C GLY A 71 -15.54 23.94 -18.80
N ASP A 72 -14.52 23.83 -19.63
CA ASP A 72 -14.00 22.56 -20.15
C ASP A 72 -13.15 21.75 -19.15
N ASN A 73 -13.00 22.20 -17.91
CA ASN A 73 -12.21 21.53 -16.87
C ASN A 73 -12.91 20.27 -16.37
N VAL A 74 -12.80 19.22 -17.15
CA VAL A 74 -13.28 17.91 -16.80
C VAL A 74 -12.09 17.05 -16.46
N TYR A 75 -12.08 16.57 -15.22
CA TYR A 75 -11.02 15.69 -14.75
C TYR A 75 -11.25 14.28 -15.26
N SER A 76 -10.17 13.58 -15.59
CA SER A 76 -10.26 12.15 -15.91
C SER A 76 -10.56 11.35 -14.63
N SER A 77 -11.49 10.41 -14.72
CA SER A 77 -11.75 9.47 -13.62
C SER A 77 -10.61 8.46 -13.42
N PHE A 78 -9.62 8.40 -14.32
CA PHE A 78 -8.56 7.42 -14.24
C PHE A 78 -7.63 7.58 -13.05
N TYR A 79 -7.27 8.82 -12.73
CA TYR A 79 -6.44 9.11 -11.56
C TYR A 79 -6.72 10.52 -11.04
N SER A 80 -6.96 10.60 -9.76
CA SER A 80 -6.94 11.86 -9.03
C SER A 80 -6.72 11.60 -7.56
N SER A 81 -5.87 12.39 -6.94
CA SER A 81 -5.48 12.28 -5.54
C SER A 81 -5.32 13.65 -4.92
N LEU A 82 -5.61 13.74 -3.62
CA LEU A 82 -5.29 14.89 -2.81
C LEU A 82 -4.11 14.52 -1.91
N GLU A 83 -2.98 15.21 -2.06
CA GLU A 83 -1.73 14.89 -1.39
C GLU A 83 -1.21 16.08 -0.59
N LYS A 84 -0.68 15.81 0.61
CA LYS A 84 0.10 16.79 1.35
C LYS A 84 1.58 16.55 1.10
N ILE A 85 2.24 17.54 0.48
CA ILE A 85 3.65 17.49 0.13
C ILE A 85 4.30 18.74 0.74
N GLY A 86 5.25 18.55 1.65
CA GLY A 86 5.73 19.65 2.49
C GLY A 86 4.58 20.25 3.30
N ASP A 87 4.46 21.56 3.26
CA ASP A 87 3.37 22.32 3.92
C ASP A 87 2.17 22.58 3.02
N LYS A 88 2.23 22.15 1.77
CA LYS A 88 1.22 22.43 0.75
C LYS A 88 0.28 21.25 0.52
N ILE A 89 -0.94 21.56 0.10
CA ILE A 89 -1.93 20.56 -0.33
C ILE A 89 -2.04 20.65 -1.85
N TRP A 90 -1.90 19.52 -2.51
CA TRP A 90 -1.95 19.40 -3.96
C TRP A 90 -3.10 18.49 -4.36
N PHE A 91 -3.90 18.96 -5.31
CA PHE A 91 -4.81 18.11 -6.06
C PHE A 91 -4.11 17.69 -7.34
N ILE A 92 -3.82 16.41 -7.46
CA ILE A 92 -3.12 15.80 -8.60
C ILE A 92 -4.13 15.04 -9.43
N TYR A 93 -4.13 15.23 -10.73
CA TYR A 93 -5.08 14.60 -11.64
C TYR A 93 -4.48 14.35 -13.02
N VAL A 94 -5.14 13.51 -13.81
CA VAL A 94 -4.84 13.30 -15.22
C VAL A 94 -5.87 14.06 -16.06
N GLU A 95 -5.42 14.83 -17.03
CA GLU A 95 -6.31 15.45 -18.00
C GLU A 95 -6.98 14.38 -18.88
N PRO A 96 -8.21 14.64 -19.36
CA PRO A 96 -8.85 13.74 -20.31
C PRO A 96 -7.98 13.57 -21.57
N ALA A 97 -7.65 12.35 -21.89
CA ALA A 97 -6.82 12.02 -23.04
C ALA A 97 -7.63 11.98 -24.35
N SER A 98 -6.96 12.23 -25.48
CA SER A 98 -7.43 11.81 -26.78
C SER A 98 -7.32 10.29 -26.95
N LYS A 99 -7.97 9.73 -27.98
CA LYS A 99 -8.20 8.29 -28.17
C LYS A 99 -7.02 7.32 -27.94
N ASN A 100 -5.78 7.81 -27.98
CA ASN A 100 -4.57 6.96 -28.00
C ASN A 100 -3.49 7.34 -26.97
N ASN A 101 -3.69 8.39 -26.15
CA ASN A 101 -2.64 8.89 -25.27
C ASN A 101 -3.12 9.04 -23.83
N ILE A 102 -2.18 8.92 -22.87
CA ILE A 102 -2.38 9.44 -21.51
C ILE A 102 -2.49 10.96 -21.62
N GLY A 103 -3.49 11.56 -20.96
CA GLY A 103 -3.52 13.00 -20.78
C GLY A 103 -2.32 13.47 -19.95
N ASN A 104 -2.08 14.77 -19.93
CA ASN A 104 -1.07 15.33 -19.05
C ASN A 104 -1.37 14.97 -17.60
N ILE A 105 -0.32 14.74 -16.82
CA ILE A 105 -0.44 14.64 -15.36
C ILE A 105 -0.22 16.03 -14.80
N MET A 106 -1.23 16.52 -14.12
CA MET A 106 -1.34 17.90 -13.65
C MET A 106 -1.43 17.95 -12.13
N ALA A 107 -1.02 19.07 -11.56
CA ALA A 107 -1.24 19.39 -10.16
C ALA A 107 -1.70 20.85 -10.01
N VAL A 108 -2.57 21.09 -9.06
CA VAL A 108 -2.95 22.42 -8.57
C VAL A 108 -2.75 22.48 -7.06
N GLU A 109 -2.17 23.55 -6.57
CA GLU A 109 -2.08 23.81 -5.14
C GLU A 109 -3.47 24.23 -4.63
N VAL A 110 -3.89 23.65 -3.52
CA VAL A 110 -5.15 23.95 -2.85
C VAL A 110 -4.89 24.81 -1.63
N ASN A 111 -5.44 26.00 -1.58
CA ASN A 111 -5.41 26.79 -0.36
C ASN A 111 -6.39 26.18 0.66
N PRO A 112 -5.91 25.69 1.81
CA PRO A 112 -6.77 24.97 2.76
C PRO A 112 -7.80 25.84 3.45
N LEU A 113 -7.65 27.18 3.46
CA LEU A 113 -8.57 28.10 4.11
C LEU A 113 -9.64 28.62 3.15
N THR A 114 -9.27 28.90 1.91
CA THR A 114 -10.20 29.44 0.91
C THR A 114 -10.77 28.37 -0.02
N LEU A 115 -10.13 27.22 -0.12
CA LEU A 115 -10.35 26.15 -1.10
C LEU A 115 -10.14 26.60 -2.55
N GLU A 116 -9.49 27.75 -2.75
CA GLU A 116 -9.07 28.19 -4.06
C GLU A 116 -7.91 27.35 -4.56
N ILE A 117 -7.84 27.18 -5.87
CA ILE A 117 -6.75 26.44 -6.53
C ILE A 117 -5.83 27.37 -7.30
N SER A 118 -4.56 27.03 -7.34
CA SER A 118 -3.57 27.71 -8.16
C SER A 118 -3.79 27.45 -9.65
N GLN A 119 -3.01 28.14 -10.50
CA GLN A 119 -2.88 27.75 -11.90
C GLN A 119 -2.35 26.30 -11.99
N PRO A 120 -2.86 25.51 -12.94
CA PRO A 120 -2.39 24.14 -13.15
C PRO A 120 -0.92 24.08 -13.52
N LYS A 121 -0.22 23.10 -12.95
CA LYS A 121 1.17 22.79 -13.21
C LYS A 121 1.27 21.42 -13.86
N THR A 122 1.98 21.30 -14.96
CA THR A 122 2.23 20.03 -15.63
C THR A 122 3.36 19.28 -14.92
N LEU A 123 3.08 18.10 -14.39
CA LEU A 123 4.07 17.21 -13.78
C LEU A 123 4.69 16.29 -14.84
N ALA A 124 3.90 15.85 -15.80
CA ALA A 124 4.35 15.08 -16.93
C ALA A 124 3.45 15.38 -18.14
N ALA A 125 4.05 15.87 -19.21
CA ALA A 125 3.33 16.13 -20.45
C ALA A 125 3.11 14.82 -21.22
N SER A 126 1.95 14.65 -21.82
CA SER A 126 1.66 13.47 -22.65
C SER A 126 2.63 13.30 -23.82
N SER A 127 3.10 14.42 -24.38
CA SER A 127 4.12 14.46 -25.42
C SER A 127 5.51 14.01 -24.95
N SER A 128 5.81 14.15 -23.67
CA SER A 128 7.08 13.72 -23.06
C SER A 128 7.04 12.26 -22.59
N MET A 129 5.84 11.72 -22.41
CA MET A 129 5.64 10.32 -22.07
C MET A 129 5.44 9.53 -23.36
N GLU A 130 6.49 8.95 -23.90
CA GLU A 130 6.45 8.12 -25.12
C GLU A 130 5.73 6.79 -24.89
N LEU A 131 4.66 6.82 -24.13
CA LEU A 131 3.90 5.67 -23.72
C LEU A 131 2.74 5.43 -24.69
N SER A 132 2.93 4.51 -25.63
CA SER A 132 1.84 4.06 -26.48
C SER A 132 0.88 3.15 -25.73
N LEU A 133 -0.40 3.54 -25.70
CA LEU A 133 -1.44 2.70 -25.14
C LEU A 133 -1.85 1.60 -26.13
N PRO A 134 -1.94 0.35 -25.71
CA PRO A 134 -2.68 -0.64 -26.48
C PRO A 134 -4.19 -0.31 -26.40
N LEU A 135 -4.77 -0.05 -27.55
CA LEU A 135 -6.19 0.25 -27.75
C LEU A 135 -7.05 -1.01 -27.83
N MET A 136 -6.82 -2.04 -27.05
CA MET A 136 -7.66 -3.22 -27.21
C MET A 136 -8.15 -3.77 -25.87
N ASN A 137 -9.45 -3.83 -25.80
CA ASN A 137 -10.26 -4.62 -24.86
C ASN A 137 -10.14 -4.30 -23.38
N GLY A 138 -10.54 -3.09 -23.04
CA GLY A 138 -11.11 -2.79 -21.73
C GLY A 138 -10.21 -3.18 -20.57
N MET A 139 -9.64 -2.21 -19.89
CA MET A 139 -9.13 -2.32 -18.52
C MET A 139 -7.67 -2.74 -18.30
N GLU A 140 -6.76 -2.46 -19.17
CA GLU A 140 -5.37 -2.38 -18.72
C GLU A 140 -5.13 -0.99 -18.12
N PHE A 141 -5.32 -0.90 -16.82
CA PHE A 141 -5.07 0.32 -16.05
C PHE A 141 -3.58 0.62 -16.05
N LYS A 142 -3.24 1.84 -16.44
CA LYS A 142 -1.92 2.39 -16.25
C LYS A 142 -1.65 2.51 -14.77
N LYS A 143 -0.50 2.07 -14.35
CA LYS A 143 -0.03 2.25 -13.00
C LYS A 143 0.52 3.67 -12.89
N ILE A 144 -0.14 4.56 -12.14
CA ILE A 144 0.40 5.87 -11.75
C ILE A 144 0.71 5.79 -10.27
N ILE A 145 1.96 6.03 -9.93
CA ILE A 145 2.46 5.90 -8.57
C ILE A 145 3.10 7.21 -8.16
N PHE A 146 2.73 7.67 -6.97
CA PHE A 146 3.43 8.70 -6.22
C PHE A 146 4.02 8.10 -4.95
N LYS A 147 5.32 8.27 -4.76
CA LYS A 147 6.02 7.87 -3.52
C LYS A 147 6.87 9.02 -3.05
N TYR A 148 7.13 9.04 -1.76
CA TYR A 148 7.89 10.10 -1.11
C TYR A 148 9.22 9.55 -0.60
N SER A 149 10.26 10.38 -0.67
CA SER A 149 11.49 10.12 0.07
C SER A 149 11.22 10.12 1.58
N PRO A 150 12.06 9.48 2.39
CA PRO A 150 11.91 9.48 3.85
C PRO A 150 11.80 10.88 4.46
N ASP A 151 12.59 11.86 3.98
CA ASP A 151 12.54 13.27 4.40
C ASP A 151 11.40 14.08 3.75
N ARG A 152 10.61 13.44 2.86
CA ARG A 152 9.50 14.04 2.10
C ARG A 152 9.84 15.23 1.20
N LYS A 153 11.12 15.43 0.90
CA LYS A 153 11.59 16.52 -0.01
C LYS A 153 11.66 16.09 -1.46
N ARG A 154 11.51 14.81 -1.75
CA ARG A 154 11.51 14.26 -3.11
C ARG A 154 10.26 13.43 -3.33
N VAL A 155 9.74 13.52 -4.53
CA VAL A 155 8.54 12.76 -4.94
C VAL A 155 8.88 11.99 -6.20
N LEU A 156 8.66 10.68 -6.15
CA LEU A 156 8.66 9.81 -7.33
C LEU A 156 7.29 9.91 -8.01
N LEU A 157 7.30 10.21 -9.29
CA LEU A 157 6.19 9.93 -10.20
C LEU A 157 6.63 8.82 -11.15
N LEU A 158 5.94 7.68 -11.10
CA LEU A 158 6.11 6.57 -12.03
C LEU A 158 4.81 6.35 -12.80
N VAL A 159 4.91 6.25 -14.12
CA VAL A 159 3.79 5.94 -15.01
C VAL A 159 4.15 4.72 -15.85
N GLY A 160 3.41 3.63 -15.69
CA GLY A 160 3.55 2.41 -16.48
C GLY A 160 2.44 2.28 -17.53
N ALA A 161 2.74 1.76 -18.69
CA ALA A 161 1.80 1.60 -19.83
C ALA A 161 1.38 0.16 -20.10
N GLY A 162 1.59 -0.77 -19.18
CA GLY A 162 1.29 -2.20 -19.37
C GLY A 162 2.25 -2.91 -20.34
N LYS A 163 3.34 -2.24 -20.73
CA LYS A 163 4.43 -2.74 -21.56
C LYS A 163 5.75 -2.44 -20.84
N GLU A 164 6.85 -2.85 -21.46
CA GLU A 164 8.21 -2.63 -20.96
C GLU A 164 8.61 -1.14 -20.77
N GLN A 165 7.73 -0.21 -21.14
CA GLN A 165 7.98 1.23 -21.13
C GLN A 165 7.40 1.90 -19.89
N PHE A 166 8.21 2.76 -19.28
CA PHE A 166 7.87 3.52 -18.08
C PHE A 166 8.33 4.97 -18.25
N TYR A 167 7.53 5.90 -17.76
CA TYR A 167 7.99 7.25 -17.51
C TYR A 167 8.27 7.39 -16.01
N LEU A 168 9.45 7.86 -15.67
CA LEU A 168 9.93 8.08 -14.31
C LEU A 168 10.32 9.53 -14.14
N SER A 169 9.90 10.18 -13.07
CA SER A 169 10.41 11.49 -12.70
C SER A 169 10.59 11.66 -11.21
N CYS A 170 11.60 12.47 -10.86
CA CYS A 170 11.83 12.98 -9.52
C CYS A 170 11.37 14.44 -9.48
N LEU A 171 10.50 14.73 -8.53
CA LEU A 171 9.98 16.07 -8.28
C LEU A 171 10.51 16.56 -6.93
N ASP A 172 10.57 17.88 -6.75
CA ASP A 172 10.80 18.51 -5.44
C ASP A 172 9.48 18.62 -4.63
N GLU A 173 9.54 19.15 -3.43
CA GLU A 173 8.39 19.35 -2.55
C GLU A 173 7.38 20.39 -3.06
N GLN A 174 7.78 21.23 -4.04
CA GLN A 174 6.92 22.15 -4.77
C GLN A 174 6.37 21.53 -6.07
N LEU A 175 6.62 20.23 -6.28
CA LEU A 175 6.29 19.50 -7.51
C LEU A 175 6.94 20.08 -8.77
N ASN A 176 8.10 20.74 -8.67
CA ASN A 176 8.91 21.02 -9.84
C ASN A 176 9.63 19.76 -10.29
N VAL A 177 9.64 19.51 -11.58
CA VAL A 177 10.39 18.38 -12.16
C VAL A 177 11.87 18.66 -12.04
N ILE A 178 12.57 17.89 -11.21
CA ILE A 178 14.04 17.93 -11.10
C ILE A 178 14.64 17.21 -12.31
N TRP A 179 14.11 16.03 -12.60
CA TRP A 179 14.41 15.26 -13.81
C TRP A 179 13.27 14.31 -14.15
N GLY A 180 13.15 13.97 -15.43
CA GLY A 180 12.19 12.99 -15.92
C GLY A 180 12.71 12.34 -17.19
N LYS A 181 12.37 11.06 -17.39
CA LYS A 181 12.78 10.29 -18.56
C LYS A 181 11.89 9.09 -18.83
N ASN A 182 11.87 8.70 -20.08
CA ASN A 182 11.29 7.43 -20.50
C ASN A 182 12.36 6.35 -20.40
N GLU A 183 11.98 5.22 -19.85
CA GLU A 183 12.85 4.06 -19.70
C GLU A 183 12.17 2.81 -20.19
N THR A 184 12.97 1.90 -20.73
CA THR A 184 12.53 0.58 -21.16
C THR A 184 13.29 -0.46 -20.36
N ILE A 185 12.55 -1.34 -19.67
CA ILE A 185 13.14 -2.48 -18.98
C ILE A 185 12.70 -3.71 -19.74
N ALA A 186 13.58 -4.24 -20.59
CA ALA A 186 13.26 -5.36 -21.48
C ALA A 186 12.74 -6.57 -20.69
N GLY A 187 11.66 -7.18 -21.17
CA GLY A 187 11.01 -8.32 -20.55
C GLY A 187 10.16 -8.01 -19.32
N ILE A 188 9.91 -6.73 -18.99
CA ILE A 188 9.18 -6.35 -17.80
C ILE A 188 7.97 -5.48 -18.13
N THR A 189 6.84 -5.85 -17.56
CA THR A 189 5.61 -5.05 -17.60
C THR A 189 5.39 -4.37 -16.24
N ASP A 190 4.47 -3.42 -16.16
CA ASP A 190 4.07 -2.76 -14.92
C ASP A 190 3.51 -3.74 -13.86
N LYS A 191 3.03 -4.92 -14.30
CA LYS A 191 2.54 -5.99 -13.42
C LYS A 191 3.67 -6.74 -12.69
N GLU A 192 4.89 -6.66 -13.22
CA GLU A 192 6.07 -7.34 -12.72
C GLU A 192 6.91 -6.46 -11.78
N ILE A 193 6.57 -5.18 -11.66
CA ILE A 193 7.15 -4.30 -10.65
C ILE A 193 6.62 -4.73 -9.29
N LEU A 194 7.55 -5.09 -8.39
CA LEU A 194 7.26 -5.57 -7.05
C LEU A 194 7.29 -4.46 -6.02
N SER A 195 8.24 -3.53 -6.16
CA SER A 195 8.37 -2.39 -5.24
C SER A 195 9.10 -1.24 -5.92
N GLU A 196 8.69 -0.02 -5.60
CA GLU A 196 9.29 1.21 -6.06
C GLU A 196 9.47 2.19 -4.90
N ILE A 197 10.63 2.84 -4.83
CA ILE A 197 10.97 3.85 -3.82
C ILE A 197 11.85 4.95 -4.40
N ILE A 198 11.95 6.05 -3.68
CA ILE A 198 12.88 7.15 -3.94
C ILE A 198 13.64 7.47 -2.65
N ASP A 199 14.95 7.73 -2.76
CA ASP A 199 15.76 8.16 -1.62
C ASP A 199 15.77 9.69 -1.46
N ASN A 200 16.40 10.17 -0.38
CA ASN A 200 16.51 11.61 -0.10
C ASN A 200 17.33 12.38 -1.15
N GLY A 201 18.19 11.69 -1.90
CA GLY A 201 18.97 12.24 -3.01
C GLY A 201 18.18 12.35 -4.32
N GLY A 202 17.00 11.76 -4.40
CA GLY A 202 16.19 11.72 -5.62
C GLY A 202 16.55 10.57 -6.56
N THR A 203 17.28 9.56 -6.08
CA THR A 203 17.52 8.31 -6.81
C THR A 203 16.31 7.41 -6.67
N ILE A 204 15.86 6.83 -7.78
CA ILE A 204 14.71 5.94 -7.84
C ILE A 204 15.18 4.50 -7.94
N TYR A 205 14.57 3.63 -7.16
CA TYR A 205 14.84 2.19 -7.12
C TYR A 205 13.56 1.45 -7.43
N VAL A 206 13.64 0.50 -8.36
CA VAL A 206 12.51 -0.35 -8.77
C VAL A 206 12.95 -1.79 -8.70
N SER A 207 12.32 -2.57 -7.83
CA SER A 207 12.48 -4.03 -7.84
C SER A 207 11.45 -4.66 -8.76
N TYR A 208 11.86 -5.72 -9.44
CA TYR A 208 11.01 -6.39 -10.40
C TYR A 208 11.27 -7.90 -10.46
N LYS A 209 10.25 -8.61 -10.90
CA LYS A 209 10.32 -10.04 -11.15
C LYS A 209 10.89 -10.27 -12.55
N ASN A 210 11.76 -11.25 -12.65
CA ASN A 210 12.27 -11.70 -13.94
C ASN A 210 11.76 -13.12 -14.21
N ASP A 211 11.17 -13.34 -15.37
CA ASP A 211 10.70 -14.66 -15.83
C ASP A 211 11.81 -15.51 -16.46
N GLU A 212 13.08 -15.13 -16.31
CA GLU A 212 14.21 -15.88 -16.83
C GLU A 212 14.29 -17.30 -16.26
N LYS A 213 14.90 -18.20 -17.05
CA LYS A 213 15.09 -19.61 -16.71
C LYS A 213 16.48 -19.84 -16.12
N GLY A 214 16.64 -20.92 -15.37
CA GLY A 214 17.94 -21.33 -14.82
C GLY A 214 18.34 -20.52 -13.57
N ASP A 215 19.63 -20.23 -13.41
CA ASP A 215 20.20 -19.54 -12.25
C ASP A 215 19.70 -18.10 -12.08
N ALA A 216 19.22 -17.47 -13.13
CA ALA A 216 18.62 -16.14 -13.09
C ALA A 216 17.34 -16.09 -12.23
N LYS A 217 16.65 -17.21 -12.02
CA LYS A 217 15.51 -17.33 -11.10
C LYS A 217 15.89 -17.08 -9.64
N GLU A 218 17.17 -17.23 -9.26
CA GLU A 218 17.66 -16.97 -7.90
C GLU A 218 17.95 -15.49 -7.63
N MET A 219 17.64 -14.61 -8.59
CA MET A 219 17.99 -13.18 -8.52
C MET A 219 16.80 -12.32 -8.16
N ALA A 220 16.95 -11.51 -7.13
CA ALA A 220 16.12 -10.32 -6.93
C ALA A 220 16.73 -9.17 -7.73
N ASN A 221 16.00 -8.66 -8.71
CA ASN A 221 16.46 -7.63 -9.63
C ASN A 221 16.03 -6.25 -9.18
N ILE A 222 16.96 -5.29 -9.24
CA ILE A 222 16.73 -3.90 -8.86
C ILE A 222 17.34 -3.00 -9.92
N MET A 223 16.51 -2.13 -10.49
CA MET A 223 16.98 -1.02 -11.34
C MET A 223 17.13 0.24 -10.51
N VAL A 224 18.24 0.95 -10.73
CA VAL A 224 18.54 2.21 -10.07
C VAL A 224 18.60 3.32 -11.12
N PHE A 225 17.74 4.31 -10.98
CA PHE A 225 17.61 5.45 -11.89
C PHE A 225 18.08 6.73 -11.21
N LYS A 226 18.94 7.46 -11.89
CA LYS A 226 19.47 8.75 -11.46
C LYS A 226 19.18 9.84 -12.48
N GLN A 227 19.34 11.08 -12.09
CA GLN A 227 19.20 12.23 -12.97
C GLN A 227 20.06 12.10 -14.22
N THR A 228 21.29 11.65 -14.07
CA THR A 228 22.26 11.49 -15.16
C THR A 228 22.75 10.06 -15.26
N GLY A 229 23.19 9.67 -16.45
CA GLY A 229 23.73 8.35 -16.73
C GLY A 229 22.66 7.33 -17.11
N THR A 230 23.13 6.14 -17.50
CA THR A 230 22.29 4.97 -17.78
C THR A 230 21.80 4.34 -16.48
N PRO A 231 20.63 3.71 -16.47
CA PRO A 231 20.14 2.93 -15.34
C PRO A 231 21.16 1.86 -14.93
N LEU A 232 21.32 1.69 -13.62
CA LEU A 232 22.19 0.63 -13.10
C LEU A 232 21.35 -0.59 -12.74
N HIS A 233 21.71 -1.74 -13.29
CA HIS A 233 21.11 -3.01 -12.94
C HIS A 233 21.88 -3.63 -11.77
N LYS A 234 21.18 -3.98 -10.70
CA LYS A 234 21.70 -4.66 -9.53
C LYS A 234 20.94 -5.94 -9.28
N THR A 235 21.67 -6.99 -8.95
CA THR A 235 21.09 -8.30 -8.64
C THR A 235 21.52 -8.75 -7.27
N LEU A 236 20.57 -9.17 -6.46
CA LEU A 236 20.80 -9.77 -5.17
C LEU A 236 20.53 -11.27 -5.29
N ARG A 237 21.59 -12.08 -5.26
CA ARG A 237 21.45 -13.52 -5.41
C ARG A 237 20.97 -14.16 -4.10
N ILE A 238 19.93 -14.99 -4.18
CA ILE A 238 19.39 -15.78 -3.08
C ILE A 238 19.75 -17.25 -3.35
N PRO A 239 20.87 -17.76 -2.77
CA PRO A 239 21.39 -19.07 -3.13
C PRO A 239 20.37 -20.20 -2.90
N ASN A 240 20.17 -21.05 -3.91
CA ASN A 240 19.26 -22.19 -3.90
C ASN A 240 17.80 -21.81 -3.57
N ALA A 241 17.37 -20.60 -3.95
CA ALA A 241 16.00 -20.13 -3.70
C ALA A 241 15.56 -19.13 -4.77
N ARG A 242 14.26 -19.06 -5.03
CA ARG A 242 13.65 -18.11 -5.95
C ARG A 242 12.94 -17.02 -5.15
N PRO A 243 13.21 -15.72 -5.37
CA PRO A 243 12.42 -14.67 -4.74
C PRO A 243 10.95 -14.77 -5.18
N ALA A 244 10.05 -14.78 -4.22
CA ALA A 244 8.61 -14.73 -4.47
C ALA A 244 8.11 -13.28 -4.43
N GLU A 245 8.64 -12.50 -3.50
CA GLU A 245 8.37 -11.08 -3.32
C GLU A 245 9.67 -10.35 -2.95
N VAL A 246 9.79 -9.11 -3.41
CA VAL A 246 10.91 -8.21 -3.09
C VAL A 246 10.35 -6.85 -2.73
N VAL A 247 10.59 -6.41 -1.51
CA VAL A 247 10.14 -5.10 -1.00
C VAL A 247 11.36 -4.26 -0.69
N LEU A 248 11.28 -2.98 -1.05
CA LEU A 248 12.33 -2.00 -0.82
C LEU A 248 11.87 -0.97 0.22
N LEU A 249 12.81 -0.51 1.04
CA LEU A 249 12.62 0.59 1.97
C LEU A 249 13.89 1.45 2.00
N SER A 250 13.75 2.74 1.74
CA SER A 250 14.84 3.69 1.97
C SER A 250 14.96 3.99 3.46
N SER A 251 16.17 3.91 4.02
CA SER A 251 16.41 4.25 5.42
C SER A 251 16.04 5.72 5.67
N GLN A 252 15.61 6.03 6.88
CA GLN A 252 15.30 7.42 7.27
C GLN A 252 16.51 8.33 7.19
N GLN A 253 17.71 7.77 7.43
CA GLN A 253 18.97 8.48 7.29
C GLN A 253 19.36 8.71 5.82
N GLY A 254 18.77 7.98 4.88
CA GLY A 254 19.00 8.10 3.45
C GLY A 254 20.33 7.51 2.96
N ASP A 255 21.05 6.79 3.80
CA ASP A 255 22.36 6.20 3.51
C ASP A 255 22.29 4.78 2.91
N SER A 256 21.14 4.14 3.04
CA SER A 256 20.93 2.75 2.62
C SER A 256 19.52 2.46 2.15
N ILE A 257 19.42 1.44 1.30
CA ILE A 257 18.18 0.82 0.87
C ILE A 257 18.12 -0.58 1.47
N HIS A 258 17.11 -0.81 2.30
CA HIS A 258 16.79 -2.13 2.81
C HIS A 258 16.03 -2.92 1.75
N ILE A 259 16.44 -4.16 1.55
CA ILE A 259 15.88 -5.09 0.58
C ILE A 259 15.48 -6.31 1.36
N ALA A 260 14.21 -6.63 1.38
CA ALA A 260 13.74 -7.87 1.99
C ALA A 260 12.62 -8.49 1.16
N GLY A 261 12.30 -9.73 1.44
CA GLY A 261 11.23 -10.41 0.75
C GLY A 261 11.09 -11.85 1.18
N THR A 262 10.17 -12.54 0.54
CA THR A 262 9.96 -13.96 0.69
C THR A 262 10.66 -14.73 -0.43
N TYR A 263 11.01 -15.97 -0.16
CA TYR A 263 11.57 -16.86 -1.19
C TYR A 263 10.89 -18.22 -1.20
N CYS A 264 10.84 -18.81 -2.38
CA CYS A 264 10.41 -20.19 -2.60
C CYS A 264 11.61 -21.13 -2.66
N ASP A 265 11.38 -22.37 -2.27
CA ASP A 265 12.30 -23.48 -2.47
C ASP A 265 12.24 -24.02 -3.91
N LYS A 266 12.89 -25.16 -4.16
CA LYS A 266 12.88 -25.83 -5.48
C LYS A 266 11.52 -26.36 -5.90
N THR A 267 10.57 -26.48 -4.99
CA THR A 267 9.20 -26.97 -5.22
C THR A 267 8.20 -25.83 -5.43
N ASP A 268 8.69 -24.58 -5.56
CA ASP A 268 7.90 -23.37 -5.69
C ASP A 268 7.01 -23.05 -4.47
N ASN A 269 7.29 -23.67 -3.32
CA ASN A 269 6.63 -23.35 -2.06
C ASN A 269 7.37 -22.24 -1.32
N LEU A 270 6.63 -21.35 -0.66
CA LEU A 270 7.25 -20.37 0.23
C LEU A 270 7.98 -21.08 1.35
N ALA A 271 9.27 -20.81 1.46
CA ALA A 271 10.19 -21.53 2.37
C ALA A 271 10.83 -20.61 3.43
N GLY A 272 10.76 -19.30 3.24
CA GLY A 272 11.36 -18.37 4.19
C GLY A 272 11.46 -16.96 3.68
N VAL A 273 12.30 -16.17 4.34
CA VAL A 273 12.53 -14.76 4.06
C VAL A 273 14.01 -14.49 3.82
N PHE A 274 14.29 -13.40 3.12
CA PHE A 274 15.64 -12.92 2.95
C PHE A 274 15.74 -11.43 3.24
N LYS A 275 16.94 -10.97 3.56
CA LYS A 275 17.29 -9.57 3.76
C LYS A 275 18.63 -9.26 3.09
N GLY A 276 18.75 -8.09 2.55
CA GLY A 276 19.99 -7.48 2.08
C GLY A 276 19.93 -5.97 2.25
N THR A 277 21.05 -5.30 2.01
CA THR A 277 21.12 -3.84 2.08
C THR A 277 21.97 -3.33 0.91
N MET A 278 21.60 -2.20 0.36
CA MET A 278 22.37 -1.51 -0.67
C MET A 278 22.71 -0.10 -0.19
N ALA A 279 23.99 0.25 -0.17
CA ALA A 279 24.45 1.60 0.17
C ALA A 279 24.06 2.58 -0.96
N THR A 280 23.47 3.73 -0.63
CA THR A 280 23.03 4.72 -1.62
C THR A 280 24.19 5.42 -2.32
N GLY A 281 25.33 5.63 -1.63
CA GLY A 281 26.46 6.36 -2.18
C GLY A 281 27.20 5.65 -3.32
N ASN A 282 27.32 4.32 -3.29
CA ASN A 282 28.06 3.53 -4.26
C ASN A 282 27.31 2.32 -4.82
N PHE A 283 26.06 2.13 -4.40
CA PHE A 283 25.18 1.01 -4.79
C PHE A 283 25.78 -0.37 -4.53
N LYS A 284 26.62 -0.47 -3.49
CA LYS A 284 27.21 -1.75 -3.06
C LYS A 284 26.18 -2.54 -2.28
N LEU A 285 25.94 -3.76 -2.73
CA LEU A 285 25.07 -4.72 -2.06
C LEU A 285 25.83 -5.48 -0.96
N THR A 286 25.18 -5.70 0.18
CA THR A 286 25.65 -6.62 1.21
C THR A 286 25.31 -8.07 0.81
N ALA A 287 25.93 -9.03 1.50
CA ALA A 287 25.53 -10.43 1.38
C ALA A 287 24.08 -10.64 1.85
N VAL A 288 23.38 -11.55 1.18
CA VAL A 288 22.02 -11.93 1.56
C VAL A 288 22.05 -12.73 2.85
N GLN A 289 21.26 -12.31 3.81
CA GLN A 289 20.87 -13.12 4.95
C GLN A 289 19.57 -13.85 4.60
N LYS A 290 19.57 -15.18 4.62
CA LYS A 290 18.41 -16.03 4.35
C LYS A 290 17.99 -16.73 5.64
N SER A 291 16.71 -16.69 5.95
CA SER A 291 16.12 -17.30 7.14
C SER A 291 14.93 -18.16 6.73
N PRO A 292 14.96 -19.48 6.96
CA PRO A 292 13.80 -20.33 6.70
C PRO A 292 12.68 -20.01 7.68
N PHE A 293 11.43 -20.24 7.27
CA PHE A 293 10.31 -20.20 8.20
C PHE A 293 10.48 -21.27 9.29
N PRO A 294 10.09 -20.97 10.54
CA PRO A 294 10.01 -21.97 11.58
C PRO A 294 9.09 -23.14 11.18
N GLU A 295 9.48 -24.38 11.48
CA GLU A 295 8.70 -25.58 11.12
C GLU A 295 7.27 -25.50 11.68
N THR A 296 7.13 -25.08 12.94
CA THR A 296 5.82 -24.87 13.58
C THR A 296 4.92 -23.89 12.83
N PHE A 297 5.51 -22.88 12.19
CA PHE A 297 4.77 -21.92 11.40
C PHE A 297 4.31 -22.54 10.06
N VAL A 298 5.20 -23.29 9.40
CA VAL A 298 4.87 -24.02 8.17
C VAL A 298 3.75 -25.03 8.43
N GLU A 299 3.83 -25.78 9.51
CA GLU A 299 2.80 -26.74 9.93
C GLU A 299 1.45 -26.05 10.20
N HIS A 300 1.46 -24.88 10.84
CA HIS A 300 0.23 -24.11 11.06
C HIS A 300 -0.42 -23.67 9.77
N LEU A 301 0.34 -23.07 8.85
CA LEU A 301 -0.20 -22.64 7.56
C LEU A 301 -0.63 -23.82 6.69
N ALA A 302 0.06 -24.95 6.76
CA ALA A 302 -0.31 -26.16 6.04
C ALA A 302 -1.57 -26.84 6.60
N ASN A 303 -1.82 -26.69 7.90
CA ASN A 303 -2.96 -27.31 8.59
C ASN A 303 -4.20 -26.39 8.64
N ASP A 304 -4.05 -25.10 8.39
CA ASP A 304 -5.19 -24.22 8.27
C ASP A 304 -6.02 -24.59 7.06
N ASP A 305 -7.32 -24.86 7.29
CA ASP A 305 -8.30 -25.23 6.27
C ASP A 305 -8.62 -24.05 5.35
N TRP A 306 -7.68 -23.70 4.49
CA TRP A 306 -7.87 -22.71 3.42
C TRP A 306 -8.77 -23.26 2.30
N GLY A 307 -9.69 -24.18 2.66
CA GLY A 307 -10.80 -24.63 1.83
C GLY A 307 -10.53 -25.85 0.96
N ASN A 308 -9.31 -26.36 0.81
CA ASN A 308 -9.08 -27.55 0.00
C ASN A 308 -7.96 -28.45 0.53
N THR A 309 -8.37 -29.61 1.07
CA THR A 309 -7.45 -30.63 1.61
C THR A 309 -6.45 -31.20 0.59
N LYS A 310 -6.70 -31.03 -0.71
CA LYS A 310 -5.80 -31.49 -1.78
C LYS A 310 -4.59 -30.56 -2.00
N GLU A 311 -4.71 -29.27 -1.71
CA GLU A 311 -3.61 -28.30 -1.84
C GLU A 311 -2.60 -28.37 -0.70
N ARG A 312 -2.94 -28.97 0.43
CA ARG A 312 -2.05 -29.17 1.59
C ARG A 312 -0.78 -29.97 1.28
N LYS A 313 -0.78 -30.78 0.24
CA LYS A 313 0.41 -31.50 -0.22
C LYS A 313 1.48 -30.61 -0.84
N TYR A 314 1.20 -29.35 -1.12
CA TYR A 314 2.02 -28.48 -1.95
C TYR A 314 2.67 -27.29 -1.22
N GLY A 315 2.54 -27.21 0.12
CA GLY A 315 3.17 -26.15 0.90
C GLY A 315 2.41 -24.82 0.90
N ILE A 316 3.08 -23.74 1.30
CA ILE A 316 2.52 -22.40 1.43
C ILE A 316 2.43 -21.76 0.04
N SER A 317 1.26 -21.21 -0.30
CA SER A 317 1.10 -20.42 -1.53
C SER A 317 2.07 -19.23 -1.55
N PRO A 318 2.68 -18.89 -2.72
CA PRO A 318 3.51 -17.71 -2.86
C PRO A 318 2.74 -16.38 -2.81
N GLU A 319 1.41 -16.40 -2.70
CA GLU A 319 0.62 -15.17 -2.61
C GLU A 319 0.73 -14.57 -1.22
N CYS A 320 1.51 -13.52 -1.10
CA CYS A 320 1.65 -12.72 0.10
C CYS A 320 1.73 -11.23 -0.26
N SER A 321 1.47 -10.38 0.73
CA SER A 321 1.63 -8.93 0.61
C SER A 321 2.45 -8.46 1.79
N SER A 322 3.60 -7.87 1.50
CA SER A 322 4.56 -7.46 2.51
C SER A 322 4.79 -5.96 2.54
N GLN A 323 5.09 -5.48 3.74
CA GLN A 323 5.48 -4.09 4.00
C GLN A 323 6.74 -4.10 4.88
N LEU A 324 7.70 -3.24 4.56
CA LEU A 324 8.85 -2.99 5.44
C LEU A 324 8.60 -1.78 6.32
N VAL A 325 9.01 -1.90 7.57
CA VAL A 325 8.92 -0.85 8.58
C VAL A 325 10.25 -0.79 9.33
N GLU A 326 10.86 0.39 9.39
CA GLU A 326 12.06 0.62 10.19
C GLU A 326 11.68 0.79 11.66
N THR A 327 12.23 -0.02 12.55
CA THR A 327 11.90 -0.07 13.97
C THR A 327 13.15 -0.11 14.84
N GLY A 328 13.37 0.94 15.64
CA GLY A 328 14.52 0.96 16.53
C GLY A 328 15.85 0.74 15.79
N GLU A 329 16.56 -0.35 16.13
CA GLU A 329 17.84 -0.72 15.53
C GLU A 329 17.71 -1.72 14.37
N GLY A 330 16.48 -2.08 13.98
CA GLY A 330 16.22 -3.11 12.98
C GLY A 330 15.12 -2.77 12.00
N ILE A 331 14.71 -3.78 11.25
CA ILE A 331 13.64 -3.68 10.28
C ILE A 331 12.64 -4.78 10.53
N SER A 332 11.37 -4.42 10.56
CA SER A 332 10.27 -5.39 10.50
C SER A 332 9.79 -5.54 9.06
N MET A 333 9.69 -6.77 8.60
CA MET A 333 8.90 -7.13 7.43
C MET A 333 7.59 -7.73 7.93
N VAL A 334 6.50 -7.05 7.64
CA VAL A 334 5.18 -7.56 7.97
C VAL A 334 4.59 -8.13 6.70
N THR A 335 4.21 -9.39 6.72
CA THR A 335 3.65 -10.08 5.56
C THR A 335 2.31 -10.73 5.91
N GLU A 336 1.34 -10.61 5.02
CA GLU A 336 0.04 -11.27 5.12
C GLU A 336 -0.08 -12.33 4.03
N PHE A 337 -0.50 -13.50 4.42
CA PHE A 337 -0.79 -14.58 3.49
C PHE A 337 -2.21 -14.43 2.97
N SER A 338 -2.37 -14.47 1.66
CA SER A 338 -3.67 -14.28 1.03
C SER A 338 -3.91 -15.26 -0.11
N LYS A 339 -5.18 -15.54 -0.39
CA LYS A 339 -5.61 -16.38 -1.51
C LYS A 339 -6.84 -15.77 -2.16
N VAL A 340 -6.92 -15.90 -3.47
CA VAL A 340 -8.13 -15.59 -4.24
C VAL A 340 -8.74 -16.90 -4.74
N ASP A 341 -9.92 -17.22 -4.26
CA ASP A 341 -10.70 -18.37 -4.73
C ASP A 341 -11.80 -17.90 -5.69
N VAL A 342 -11.66 -18.25 -6.95
CA VAL A 342 -12.63 -17.95 -8.01
C VAL A 342 -13.58 -19.11 -8.29
N THR A 343 -13.32 -20.29 -7.73
CA THR A 343 -14.02 -21.54 -8.10
C THR A 343 -15.22 -21.87 -7.21
N SER A 344 -15.21 -21.41 -5.96
CA SER A 344 -16.21 -21.78 -4.96
C SER A 344 -17.41 -20.85 -4.90
N SER A 345 -17.46 -19.79 -5.72
CA SER A 345 -18.49 -18.77 -5.62
C SER A 345 -19.73 -19.10 -6.46
N PRO A 346 -20.91 -19.30 -5.86
CA PRO A 346 -22.16 -19.49 -6.59
C PRO A 346 -22.55 -18.28 -7.49
N SER A 347 -21.96 -17.12 -7.23
CA SER A 347 -22.25 -15.86 -7.92
C SER A 347 -21.17 -15.43 -8.92
N ASN A 348 -20.21 -16.28 -9.25
CA ASN A 348 -19.02 -15.96 -10.04
C ASN A 348 -18.20 -14.76 -9.53
N LYS A 349 -18.37 -14.38 -8.27
CA LYS A 349 -17.54 -13.34 -7.63
C LYS A 349 -16.40 -14.00 -6.87
N PRO A 350 -15.17 -13.50 -6.97
CA PRO A 350 -14.06 -14.08 -6.25
C PRO A 350 -14.24 -13.97 -4.74
N PHE A 351 -13.83 -15.00 -4.00
CA PHE A 351 -13.59 -14.93 -2.57
C PHE A 351 -12.14 -14.50 -2.35
N TYR A 352 -11.97 -13.49 -1.52
CA TYR A 352 -10.66 -13.05 -1.04
C TYR A 352 -10.50 -13.58 0.38
N ILE A 353 -9.49 -14.42 0.57
CA ILE A 353 -9.15 -15.01 1.85
C ILE A 353 -7.88 -14.35 2.32
N SER A 354 -7.93 -13.68 3.46
CA SER A 354 -6.79 -13.11 4.16
C SER A 354 -6.52 -13.92 5.40
N GLY A 355 -5.32 -14.44 5.51
CA GLY A 355 -4.91 -15.34 6.58
C GLY A 355 -3.97 -14.67 7.56
N ASP A 356 -3.11 -15.48 8.14
CA ASP A 356 -2.15 -15.05 9.14
C ASP A 356 -1.28 -13.89 8.68
N ILE A 357 -0.97 -13.01 9.63
CA ILE A 357 0.05 -11.98 9.47
C ILE A 357 1.30 -12.47 10.20
N LEU A 358 2.44 -12.36 9.55
CA LEU A 358 3.74 -12.69 10.12
C LEU A 358 4.57 -11.41 10.20
N ASN A 359 5.03 -11.08 11.40
CA ASN A 359 6.05 -10.07 11.59
C ASN A 359 7.41 -10.75 11.68
N ILE A 360 8.30 -10.36 10.79
CA ILE A 360 9.69 -10.84 10.74
C ILE A 360 10.58 -9.66 11.13
N TYR A 361 11.18 -9.73 12.28
CA TYR A 361 12.13 -8.72 12.72
C TYR A 361 13.55 -9.15 12.41
N PHE A 362 14.22 -8.30 11.64
CA PHE A 362 15.62 -8.46 11.28
C PHE A 362 16.46 -7.48 12.08
N ASP A 363 17.25 -7.97 12.98
CA ASP A 363 18.34 -7.21 13.57
C ASP A 363 19.68 -7.57 12.91
N ASN A 364 20.80 -7.10 13.48
CA ASN A 364 22.13 -7.40 12.97
C ASN A 364 22.63 -8.80 13.33
N LYS A 365 21.94 -9.53 14.21
CA LYS A 365 22.39 -10.82 14.78
C LYS A 365 21.49 -11.97 14.36
N GLN A 366 20.18 -11.75 14.34
CA GLN A 366 19.20 -12.81 14.14
C GLN A 366 17.95 -12.33 13.40
N THR A 367 17.16 -13.29 12.98
CA THR A 367 15.81 -13.08 12.46
C THR A 367 14.83 -13.70 13.44
N SER A 368 13.88 -12.92 13.93
CA SER A 368 12.79 -13.42 14.76
C SER A 368 11.47 -13.38 14.01
N PHE A 369 10.57 -14.30 14.37
CA PHE A 369 9.28 -14.48 13.73
C PHE A 369 8.17 -14.40 14.77
N THR A 370 7.20 -13.54 14.55
CA THR A 370 6.01 -13.40 15.40
C THR A 370 4.76 -13.61 14.55
N ARG A 371 4.02 -14.67 14.82
CA ARG A 371 2.76 -14.98 14.14
C ARG A 371 1.60 -14.25 14.78
N ILE A 372 0.73 -13.66 13.97
CA ILE A 372 -0.55 -13.08 14.35
C ILE A 372 -1.62 -13.90 13.63
N PRO A 373 -2.32 -14.80 14.34
CA PRO A 373 -3.38 -15.60 13.73
C PRO A 373 -4.53 -14.71 13.26
N LYS A 374 -4.92 -14.84 12.01
CA LYS A 374 -6.02 -14.12 11.38
C LYS A 374 -6.68 -15.00 10.33
N TYR A 375 -8.01 -14.94 10.24
CA TYR A 375 -8.74 -15.57 9.16
C TYR A 375 -9.95 -14.72 8.76
N ARG A 376 -9.93 -14.20 7.55
CA ARG A 376 -11.00 -13.38 7.03
C ARG A 376 -11.35 -13.77 5.60
N VAL A 377 -12.64 -13.90 5.34
CA VAL A 377 -13.18 -14.13 4.00
C VAL A 377 -14.04 -12.94 3.60
N SER A 378 -13.78 -12.39 2.42
CA SER A 378 -14.62 -11.35 1.82
C SER A 378 -15.00 -11.70 0.39
N THR A 379 -16.20 -11.29 -0.06
CA THR A 379 -16.74 -11.62 -1.38
C THR A 379 -16.72 -10.39 -2.26
N GLY A 380 -16.14 -10.50 -3.45
CA GLY A 380 -16.16 -9.45 -4.48
C GLY A 380 -15.27 -8.24 -4.24
N SER A 381 -14.67 -8.09 -3.04
CA SER A 381 -13.78 -6.98 -2.71
C SER A 381 -12.81 -7.37 -1.61
N ARG A 382 -11.58 -6.86 -1.66
CA ARG A 382 -10.58 -6.98 -0.57
C ARG A 382 -10.75 -5.91 0.51
N MET A 383 -11.80 -5.10 0.45
CA MET A 383 -12.01 -3.97 1.34
C MET A 383 -11.93 -4.37 2.82
N GLY A 384 -11.05 -3.72 3.57
CA GLY A 384 -10.79 -3.98 4.99
C GLY A 384 -10.28 -5.40 5.28
N ALA A 385 -9.81 -6.14 4.28
CA ALA A 385 -9.27 -7.48 4.46
C ALA A 385 -7.80 -7.47 4.85
N SER A 386 -7.06 -6.43 4.46
CA SER A 386 -5.62 -6.32 4.67
C SER A 386 -5.27 -5.74 6.05
N TYR A 387 -4.04 -5.37 6.23
CA TYR A 387 -3.48 -4.78 7.45
C TYR A 387 -2.80 -3.44 7.12
N TYR A 388 -2.45 -2.71 8.16
CA TYR A 388 -1.59 -1.53 8.09
C TYR A 388 -0.51 -1.62 9.17
N ALA A 389 0.76 -1.53 8.77
CA ALA A 389 1.89 -1.61 9.68
C ALA A 389 2.70 -0.32 9.69
N PHE A 390 3.17 0.09 10.86
CA PHE A 390 4.06 1.23 11.02
C PHE A 390 4.86 1.10 12.32
N SER A 391 5.86 1.99 12.49
CA SER A 391 6.66 2.04 13.70
C SER A 391 6.23 3.20 14.59
N ALA A 392 6.11 2.93 15.88
CA ALA A 392 5.99 3.93 16.90
C ALA A 392 6.76 3.51 18.15
N GLN A 393 7.53 4.43 18.73
CA GLN A 393 8.32 4.20 19.94
C GLN A 393 9.24 2.95 19.88
N GLY A 394 9.83 2.70 18.69
CA GLY A 394 10.72 1.55 18.47
C GLY A 394 10.01 0.20 18.33
N LYS A 395 8.68 0.17 18.32
CA LYS A 395 7.86 -1.05 18.20
C LYS A 395 7.22 -1.13 16.82
N THR A 396 6.86 -2.34 16.39
CA THR A 396 5.98 -2.54 15.23
C THR A 396 4.54 -2.56 15.70
N ILE A 397 3.71 -1.70 15.12
CA ILE A 397 2.26 -1.67 15.37
C ILE A 397 1.55 -2.07 14.09
N ILE A 398 0.65 -3.06 14.20
CA ILE A 398 -0.10 -3.60 13.07
C ILE A 398 -1.58 -3.49 13.39
N PHE A 399 -2.32 -2.73 12.58
CA PHE A 399 -3.77 -2.66 12.63
C PHE A 399 -4.40 -3.60 11.61
N TYR A 400 -5.41 -4.35 12.03
CA TYR A 400 -6.16 -5.26 11.17
C TYR A 400 -7.57 -5.53 11.73
N ASN A 401 -8.49 -5.91 10.85
CA ASN A 401 -9.81 -6.35 11.28
C ASN A 401 -9.78 -7.83 11.65
N ASP A 402 -10.37 -8.18 12.79
CA ASP A 402 -10.42 -9.56 13.27
C ASP A 402 -11.74 -9.89 13.99
N ASN A 403 -11.98 -11.16 14.25
CA ASN A 403 -13.02 -11.61 15.17
C ASN A 403 -12.54 -11.34 16.60
N GLU A 404 -13.37 -10.68 17.41
CA GLU A 404 -13.01 -10.33 18.79
C GLU A 404 -12.62 -11.55 19.64
N GLU A 405 -13.25 -12.69 19.42
CA GLU A 405 -12.96 -13.92 20.16
C GLU A 405 -11.52 -14.41 19.95
N ASN A 406 -10.88 -14.02 18.84
CA ASN A 406 -9.49 -14.35 18.58
C ASN A 406 -8.51 -13.63 19.52
N LEU A 407 -8.93 -12.53 20.18
CA LEU A 407 -8.07 -11.79 21.12
C LEU A 407 -7.69 -12.62 22.35
N THR A 408 -8.59 -13.48 22.81
CA THR A 408 -8.40 -14.36 23.97
C THR A 408 -8.12 -15.81 23.60
N ARG A 409 -8.26 -16.12 22.30
CA ARG A 409 -8.01 -17.46 21.78
C ARG A 409 -6.51 -17.76 21.78
N ASP A 410 -6.14 -19.00 22.13
CA ASP A 410 -4.78 -19.49 22.03
C ASP A 410 -4.27 -19.31 20.59
N ILE A 411 -3.09 -18.68 20.45
CA ILE A 411 -2.48 -18.38 19.15
C ILE A 411 -2.05 -19.65 18.38
N THR A 412 -1.98 -20.79 19.03
CA THR A 412 -1.70 -22.08 18.40
C THR A 412 -2.92 -22.70 17.73
N LEU A 413 -4.11 -22.24 18.08
CA LEU A 413 -5.35 -22.71 17.50
C LEU A 413 -5.68 -21.97 16.21
N LYS A 414 -6.46 -22.63 15.34
CA LYS A 414 -7.01 -21.99 14.15
C LYS A 414 -7.86 -20.77 14.55
N PRO A 415 -7.61 -19.59 13.94
CA PRO A 415 -8.40 -18.40 14.22
C PRO A 415 -9.85 -18.59 13.76
N LEU A 416 -10.78 -17.99 14.50
CA LEU A 416 -12.18 -17.94 14.10
C LEU A 416 -12.33 -16.95 12.95
N GLY A 417 -13.10 -17.33 11.94
CA GLY A 417 -13.36 -16.48 10.80
C GLY A 417 -14.13 -15.22 11.21
N SER A 418 -13.71 -14.08 10.72
CA SER A 418 -14.51 -12.87 10.74
C SER A 418 -15.34 -12.78 9.47
N SER A 419 -16.66 -12.94 9.59
CA SER A 419 -17.57 -12.52 8.52
C SER A 419 -17.85 -11.03 8.67
N VAL A 420 -18.20 -10.38 7.56
CA VAL A 420 -18.37 -8.92 7.46
C VAL A 420 -19.36 -8.31 8.47
N TYR A 421 -20.11 -9.13 9.23
CA TYR A 421 -21.28 -8.67 9.98
C TYR A 421 -21.33 -9.03 11.46
N LYS A 422 -20.45 -9.90 11.95
CA LYS A 422 -20.52 -10.31 13.35
C LYS A 422 -19.15 -10.39 13.99
N ASN A 423 -19.04 -9.81 15.18
CA ASN A 423 -17.84 -9.87 16.02
C ASN A 423 -16.58 -9.27 15.40
N VAL A 424 -16.70 -8.38 14.38
CA VAL A 424 -15.54 -7.70 13.80
C VAL A 424 -15.15 -6.51 14.66
N VAL A 425 -13.88 -6.47 15.01
CA VAL A 425 -13.25 -5.37 15.74
C VAL A 425 -11.98 -4.93 15.01
N LEU A 426 -11.60 -3.66 15.16
CA LEU A 426 -10.26 -3.24 14.79
C LEU A 426 -9.31 -3.61 15.92
N VAL A 427 -8.29 -4.38 15.60
CA VAL A 427 -7.25 -4.85 16.51
C VAL A 427 -5.95 -4.12 16.24
N ALA A 428 -5.23 -3.79 17.31
CA ALA A 428 -3.81 -3.45 17.25
C ALA A 428 -2.99 -4.62 17.80
N ALA A 429 -2.06 -5.11 16.99
CA ALA A 429 -0.96 -5.95 17.45
C ALA A 429 0.27 -5.08 17.65
N VAL A 430 0.78 -5.05 18.87
CA VAL A 430 2.02 -4.35 19.25
C VAL A 430 3.10 -5.40 19.44
N ILE A 431 4.17 -5.28 18.69
CA ILE A 431 5.29 -6.22 18.72
C ILE A 431 6.54 -5.47 19.17
N GLU A 432 7.09 -5.90 20.29
CA GLU A 432 8.35 -5.43 20.82
C GLU A 432 9.53 -5.99 19.98
N PRO A 433 10.72 -5.37 20.01
CA PRO A 433 11.88 -5.87 19.29
C PRO A 433 12.30 -7.31 19.66
N ASP A 434 11.97 -7.76 20.87
CA ASP A 434 12.23 -9.15 21.34
C ASP A 434 11.20 -10.16 20.81
N GLY A 435 10.23 -9.72 20.01
CA GLY A 435 9.16 -10.56 19.46
C GLY A 435 7.93 -10.71 20.36
N THR A 436 7.93 -10.09 21.55
CA THR A 436 6.77 -10.12 22.46
C THR A 436 5.56 -9.47 21.79
N LEU A 437 4.49 -10.24 21.62
CA LEU A 437 3.24 -9.83 20.99
C LEU A 437 2.18 -9.50 22.03
N LYS A 438 1.56 -8.32 21.89
CA LYS A 438 0.34 -7.93 22.60
C LYS A 438 -0.74 -7.57 21.60
N ARG A 439 -1.94 -8.14 21.74
CA ARG A 439 -3.09 -7.83 20.89
C ARG A 439 -4.17 -7.17 21.74
N GLN A 440 -4.77 -6.11 21.22
CA GLN A 440 -5.86 -5.43 21.93
C GLN A 440 -6.90 -4.88 20.95
N LYS A 441 -8.14 -4.87 21.39
CA LYS A 441 -9.24 -4.22 20.67
C LYS A 441 -9.04 -2.71 20.73
N VAL A 442 -9.13 -2.06 19.59
CA VAL A 442 -9.02 -0.60 19.45
C VAL A 442 -10.37 0.02 19.16
N ILE A 443 -11.13 -0.54 18.23
CA ILE A 443 -12.48 -0.08 17.88
C ILE A 443 -13.42 -1.28 17.90
N ASP A 444 -14.53 -1.15 18.64
CA ASP A 444 -15.65 -2.08 18.57
C ASP A 444 -16.60 -1.63 17.45
N MET A 445 -16.81 -2.50 16.49
CA MET A 445 -17.63 -2.19 15.30
C MET A 445 -18.88 -3.09 15.21
N LYS A 446 -19.12 -3.90 16.24
CA LYS A 446 -20.13 -4.96 16.23
C LYS A 446 -21.56 -4.46 16.00
N ASP A 447 -21.89 -3.32 16.63
CA ASP A 447 -23.27 -2.83 16.70
C ASP A 447 -23.62 -1.86 15.57
N GLU A 448 -22.65 -1.47 14.74
CA GLU A 448 -22.81 -0.39 13.77
C GLU A 448 -22.64 -0.83 12.31
N ASP A 449 -22.33 -2.09 12.03
CA ASP A 449 -22.03 -2.63 10.69
C ASP A 449 -20.92 -1.87 9.94
N PHE A 450 -19.95 -1.30 10.66
CA PHE A 450 -18.80 -0.63 10.09
C PHE A 450 -17.61 -1.59 9.98
N LEU A 451 -16.73 -1.28 9.05
CA LEU A 451 -15.47 -1.95 8.79
C LEU A 451 -14.36 -0.93 8.71
N ALA A 452 -13.25 -1.16 9.39
CA ALA A 452 -12.06 -0.33 9.25
C ALA A 452 -11.38 -0.64 7.91
N LEU A 453 -11.11 0.41 7.12
CA LEU A 453 -10.42 0.32 5.85
C LEU A 453 -8.92 0.43 6.11
N THR A 454 -8.33 -0.66 6.57
CA THR A 454 -6.93 -0.71 7.00
C THR A 454 -5.95 -0.35 5.89
N GLU A 455 -6.24 -0.71 4.66
CA GLU A 455 -5.46 -0.35 3.47
C GLU A 455 -5.41 1.15 3.19
N TRP A 456 -6.31 1.93 3.81
CA TRP A 456 -6.41 3.38 3.63
C TRP A 456 -6.12 4.18 4.92
N MET A 457 -5.57 3.51 5.91
CA MET A 457 -5.08 4.18 7.11
C MET A 457 -3.94 5.15 6.77
N LYS A 458 -3.85 6.24 7.54
CA LYS A 458 -2.76 7.21 7.40
C LYS A 458 -2.18 7.55 8.77
N VAL A 459 -0.87 7.42 8.89
CA VAL A 459 -0.12 7.99 10.01
C VAL A 459 0.01 9.49 9.78
N ILE A 460 -0.54 10.26 10.70
CA ILE A 460 -0.49 11.72 10.67
C ILE A 460 0.74 12.23 11.44
N SER A 461 1.05 11.55 12.54
CA SER A 461 2.27 11.73 13.33
C SER A 461 2.63 10.39 13.99
N PRO A 462 3.81 10.24 14.60
CA PRO A 462 4.18 9.00 15.29
C PRO A 462 3.17 8.51 16.33
N SER A 463 2.35 9.42 16.86
CA SER A 463 1.33 9.14 17.88
C SER A 463 -0.11 9.26 17.40
N VAL A 464 -0.37 9.56 16.11
CA VAL A 464 -1.73 9.77 15.59
C VAL A 464 -1.96 9.07 14.28
N VAL A 465 -2.97 8.22 14.24
CA VAL A 465 -3.38 7.49 13.04
C VAL A 465 -4.85 7.78 12.72
N LYS A 466 -5.15 7.98 11.45
CA LYS A 466 -6.50 8.10 10.92
C LYS A 466 -6.93 6.81 10.26
N VAL A 467 -8.14 6.38 10.57
CA VAL A 467 -8.73 5.14 10.09
C VAL A 467 -10.11 5.45 9.47
N PRO A 468 -10.25 5.33 8.16
CA PRO A 468 -11.58 5.39 7.56
C PRO A 468 -12.40 4.16 7.96
N LEU A 469 -13.64 4.39 8.36
CA LEU A 469 -14.63 3.36 8.65
C LEU A 469 -15.73 3.43 7.61
N GLN A 470 -16.03 2.31 6.95
CA GLN A 470 -17.05 2.21 5.93
C GLN A 470 -18.19 1.32 6.41
N LYS A 471 -19.43 1.81 6.35
CA LYS A 471 -20.59 0.96 6.58
C LYS A 471 -20.66 -0.11 5.49
N VAL A 472 -20.93 -1.33 5.88
CA VAL A 472 -21.06 -2.46 4.96
C VAL A 472 -22.50 -2.95 4.91
N LYS A 473 -22.96 -3.28 3.71
CA LYS A 473 -24.27 -3.89 3.47
C LYS A 473 -24.15 -5.41 3.49
N PHE A 474 -25.29 -6.08 3.47
CA PHE A 474 -25.36 -7.52 3.31
C PHE A 474 -24.46 -7.99 2.15
N LEU A 475 -23.68 -9.04 2.36
CA LEU A 475 -22.66 -9.59 1.47
C LEU A 475 -21.40 -8.68 1.27
N GLY A 476 -21.14 -7.71 2.17
CA GLY A 476 -19.89 -6.93 2.17
C GLY A 476 -19.84 -5.82 1.13
N ALA A 477 -20.95 -5.50 0.48
CA ALA A 477 -21.00 -4.33 -0.39
C ALA A 477 -20.85 -3.03 0.43
N PRO A 478 -20.17 -2.00 -0.09
CA PRO A 478 -20.05 -0.72 0.61
C PRO A 478 -21.43 -0.07 0.78
N GLY A 479 -21.68 0.44 1.98
CA GLY A 479 -22.84 1.27 2.30
C GLY A 479 -22.60 2.74 1.93
N ASN A 480 -23.59 3.57 2.19
CA ASN A 480 -23.52 5.01 1.88
C ASN A 480 -23.04 5.87 3.07
N GLN A 481 -22.66 5.24 4.18
CA GLN A 481 -22.20 5.94 5.37
C GLN A 481 -20.74 5.61 5.65
N SER A 482 -20.00 6.63 6.02
CA SER A 482 -18.60 6.52 6.42
C SER A 482 -18.37 7.30 7.71
N LYS A 483 -17.39 6.85 8.47
CA LYS A 483 -16.89 7.53 9.66
C LYS A 483 -15.37 7.66 9.56
N MET A 484 -14.80 8.57 10.33
CA MET A 484 -13.36 8.69 10.49
C MET A 484 -13.00 8.47 11.95
N ALA A 485 -12.21 7.44 12.22
CA ALA A 485 -11.63 7.25 13.54
C ALA A 485 -10.25 7.93 13.60
N THR A 486 -10.00 8.60 14.71
CA THR A 486 -8.68 9.09 15.09
C THR A 486 -8.20 8.25 16.24
N ILE A 487 -7.05 7.61 16.08
CA ILE A 487 -6.41 6.80 17.11
C ILE A 487 -5.17 7.57 17.58
N THR A 488 -5.16 7.95 18.84
CA THR A 488 -3.96 8.50 19.51
C THR A 488 -3.27 7.38 20.27
N ILE A 489 -1.97 7.32 20.15
CA ILE A 489 -1.08 6.28 20.70
C ILE A 489 -0.19 6.93 21.75
N ASP A 490 -0.31 6.52 23.01
CA ASP A 490 0.48 7.03 24.14
C ASP A 490 1.78 6.26 24.33
#